data_dc3fc4cc36a14e7cac730ab0bc7d00bf
#
_entry.id   dc3fc4cc36a14e7cac730ab0bc7d00bf
#
_cell.length_a   1.000
_cell.length_b   1.000
_cell.length_c   1.000
_cell.angle_alpha   90.00
_cell.angle_beta   90.00
_cell.angle_gamma   90.00
#
_symmetry.space_group_name_H-M   'P 1'
#
loop_
_entity.id
_entity.type
_entity.pdbx_description
1 polymer ?
#
loop_
_entity_poly.entity_id
_entity_poly.type
_entity_poly.pdbx_seq_one_letter_code
_entity_poly.pdbx_strand_id
1 'polypeptide(L)'
;EHRIKHPIVYIMACRIGPFAGHFYKEIHKLGGIVYLNPDGHEWMRAKWSAPIRKYWKISEQMMVKYCDLAICDSVNIEKYIHECYDGKGIKGRNPKTTFIAYGADLTLSKLADDDEKLVNWYKEKGLTKKDYYLVVGRFVPENSFEVMIREFMKSKSKKDFAIITNVNEKFLSELEDKLHFKSDKRIKFVGTVYDQELLKKIRENAYAYFHGHTVGGTNPSLIEALGSTDLNLLVDVGFNKEVAEDCALYWSRKLGSLAKLIDKADQMSTDEIAEMGRRAKKRVAEEYTWDKICGQYEDAFIK
;
A
#
# COMPACT_ATOMS: atom_id res chain seq x y z
N GLU A 1 5.13 -42.20 3.21
CA GLU A 1 5.39 -40.82 3.68
C GLU A 1 6.50 -40.21 2.82
N HIS A 2 6.16 -39.24 1.97
CA HIS A 2 7.14 -38.50 1.19
C HIS A 2 7.83 -37.50 2.15
N ARG A 3 9.02 -37.82 2.62
CA ARG A 3 9.84 -36.89 3.39
C ARG A 3 10.41 -35.82 2.45
N ILE A 4 9.97 -34.57 2.61
CA ILE A 4 10.55 -33.42 1.91
C ILE A 4 11.98 -33.25 2.44
N LYS A 5 12.97 -33.32 1.56
CA LYS A 5 14.37 -33.00 1.86
C LYS A 5 14.68 -31.61 1.34
N HIS A 6 15.48 -30.86 2.11
CA HIS A 6 15.91 -29.49 1.76
C HIS A 6 14.73 -28.54 1.48
N PRO A 7 13.73 -28.43 2.40
CA PRO A 7 12.59 -27.55 2.16
C PRO A 7 13.03 -26.08 2.21
N ILE A 8 12.49 -25.27 1.31
CA ILE A 8 12.50 -23.80 1.45
C ILE A 8 11.18 -23.42 2.08
N VAL A 9 11.24 -22.82 3.26
CA VAL A 9 10.06 -22.35 3.98
C VAL A 9 10.03 -20.84 3.99
N TYR A 10 9.06 -20.24 3.29
CA TYR A 10 8.86 -18.81 3.25
C TYR A 10 7.71 -18.42 4.17
N ILE A 11 8.00 -17.65 5.21
CA ILE A 11 7.03 -17.25 6.23
C ILE A 11 6.62 -15.79 5.98
N MET A 12 5.31 -15.58 5.83
CA MET A 12 4.72 -14.27 5.65
C MET A 12 4.25 -13.72 7.00
N ALA A 13 4.83 -12.59 7.41
CA ALA A 13 4.60 -11.90 8.68
C ALA A 13 5.11 -12.62 9.95
N CYS A 14 5.42 -11.83 10.97
CA CYS A 14 6.12 -12.28 12.18
C CYS A 14 5.17 -12.81 13.27
N ARG A 15 4.42 -13.90 12.99
CA ARG A 15 3.35 -14.39 13.89
C ARG A 15 3.80 -15.38 14.96
N ILE A 16 4.85 -16.16 14.70
CA ILE A 16 5.21 -17.34 15.51
C ILE A 16 6.50 -17.15 16.32
N GLY A 17 6.88 -15.93 16.62
CA GLY A 17 8.15 -15.61 17.26
C GLY A 17 8.55 -16.50 18.44
N PRO A 18 7.70 -16.72 19.46
CA PRO A 18 8.04 -17.59 20.61
C PRO A 18 8.42 -19.02 20.22
N PHE A 19 7.93 -19.51 19.07
CA PHE A 19 8.20 -20.85 18.56
C PHE A 19 9.26 -20.87 17.45
N ALA A 20 9.70 -19.71 16.97
CA ALA A 20 10.59 -19.57 15.81
C ALA A 20 11.89 -20.37 15.99
N GLY A 21 12.54 -20.28 17.14
CA GLY A 21 13.80 -20.99 17.40
C GLY A 21 13.69 -22.51 17.31
N HIS A 22 12.58 -23.09 17.80
CA HIS A 22 12.32 -24.53 17.70
C HIS A 22 11.97 -24.92 16.24
N PHE A 23 11.03 -24.21 15.64
CA PHE A 23 10.54 -24.49 14.28
C PHE A 23 11.67 -24.39 13.24
N TYR A 24 12.48 -23.36 13.28
CA TYR A 24 13.59 -23.18 12.34
C TYR A 24 14.66 -24.26 12.52
N LYS A 25 14.93 -24.67 13.78
CA LYS A 25 15.85 -25.77 14.03
C LYS A 25 15.39 -27.09 13.43
N GLU A 26 14.09 -27.40 13.46
CA GLU A 26 13.56 -28.62 12.85
C GLU A 26 13.65 -28.56 11.31
N ILE A 27 13.42 -27.39 10.70
CA ILE A 27 13.62 -27.20 9.25
C ILE A 27 15.10 -27.40 8.87
N HIS A 28 16.02 -26.80 9.64
CA HIS A 28 17.46 -26.96 9.38
C HIS A 28 17.95 -28.41 9.52
N LYS A 29 17.35 -29.23 10.43
CA LYS A 29 17.65 -30.67 10.51
C LYS A 29 17.28 -31.44 9.24
N LEU A 30 16.33 -30.93 8.46
CA LEU A 30 15.96 -31.50 7.17
C LEU A 30 16.85 -30.97 6.02
N GLY A 31 17.87 -30.17 6.33
CA GLY A 31 18.69 -29.46 5.34
C GLY A 31 17.95 -28.28 4.69
N GLY A 32 16.86 -27.82 5.28
CA GLY A 32 16.03 -26.75 4.75
C GLY A 32 16.51 -25.34 5.13
N ILE A 33 15.90 -24.34 4.52
CA ILE A 33 16.19 -22.92 4.67
C ILE A 33 14.89 -22.20 5.06
N VAL A 34 14.98 -21.18 5.91
CA VAL A 34 13.83 -20.37 6.33
C VAL A 34 13.99 -18.92 5.87
N TYR A 35 13.12 -18.50 4.98
CA TYR A 35 12.97 -17.12 4.57
C TYR A 35 11.80 -16.47 5.29
N LEU A 36 11.94 -15.19 5.59
CA LEU A 36 10.95 -14.41 6.32
C LEU A 36 10.63 -13.13 5.56
N ASN A 37 9.36 -12.90 5.25
CA ASN A 37 8.88 -11.54 5.00
C ASN A 37 8.42 -10.94 6.34
N PRO A 38 9.10 -9.91 6.88
CA PRO A 38 8.74 -9.35 8.18
C PRO A 38 7.42 -8.58 8.16
N ASP A 39 6.85 -8.33 6.96
CA ASP A 39 5.74 -7.38 6.78
C ASP A 39 6.11 -5.97 7.27
N GLY A 40 5.23 -5.00 7.15
CA GLY A 40 5.52 -3.62 7.53
C GLY A 40 4.94 -3.23 8.88
N HIS A 41 5.73 -3.28 9.96
CA HIS A 41 5.39 -2.72 11.28
C HIS A 41 4.00 -3.12 11.81
N GLU A 42 3.64 -4.42 11.75
CA GLU A 42 2.31 -4.90 12.16
C GLU A 42 1.94 -4.46 13.59
N TRP A 43 2.95 -4.32 14.46
CA TRP A 43 2.79 -3.83 15.83
C TRP A 43 2.35 -2.36 15.92
N MET A 44 2.43 -1.57 14.85
CA MET A 44 1.95 -0.18 14.80
C MET A 44 0.48 -0.07 14.42
N ARG A 45 -0.15 -1.13 13.91
CA ARG A 45 -1.53 -1.07 13.41
C ARG A 45 -2.54 -0.80 14.52
N ALA A 46 -3.45 0.11 14.26
CA ALA A 46 -4.46 0.57 15.22
C ALA A 46 -5.43 -0.53 15.68
N LYS A 47 -5.64 -1.56 14.86
CA LYS A 47 -6.51 -2.70 15.18
C LYS A 47 -6.05 -3.53 16.39
N TRP A 48 -4.79 -3.41 16.82
CA TRP A 48 -4.24 -4.21 17.89
C TRP A 48 -4.23 -3.47 19.24
N SER A 49 -4.64 -4.17 20.31
CA SER A 49 -4.49 -3.69 21.68
C SER A 49 -3.00 -3.62 22.10
N ALA A 50 -2.67 -2.86 23.13
CA ALA A 50 -1.29 -2.69 23.57
C ALA A 50 -0.55 -4.02 23.89
N PRO A 51 -1.16 -5.02 24.55
CA PRO A 51 -0.50 -6.32 24.77
C PRO A 51 -0.21 -7.05 23.45
N ILE A 52 -1.13 -7.00 22.48
CA ILE A 52 -0.95 -7.62 21.16
C ILE A 52 0.15 -6.91 20.38
N ARG A 53 0.22 -5.59 20.43
CA ARG A 53 1.33 -4.83 19.80
C ARG A 53 2.69 -5.22 20.38
N LYS A 54 2.77 -5.38 21.71
CA LYS A 54 4.00 -5.85 22.38
C LYS A 54 4.38 -7.26 21.93
N TYR A 55 3.38 -8.16 21.82
CA TYR A 55 3.61 -9.50 21.28
C TYR A 55 4.18 -9.45 19.86
N TRP A 56 3.58 -8.68 18.95
CA TRP A 56 4.06 -8.53 17.58
C TRP A 56 5.51 -8.04 17.53
N LYS A 57 5.86 -7.04 18.35
CA LYS A 57 7.24 -6.51 18.39
C LYS A 57 8.26 -7.53 18.88
N ILE A 58 7.93 -8.30 19.90
CA ILE A 58 8.77 -9.38 20.41
C ILE A 58 8.87 -10.51 19.38
N SER A 59 7.74 -10.88 18.79
CA SER A 59 7.68 -11.92 17.76
C SER A 59 8.53 -11.57 16.55
N GLU A 60 8.47 -10.33 16.06
CA GLU A 60 9.31 -9.83 14.98
C GLU A 60 10.79 -10.00 15.30
N GLN A 61 11.23 -9.53 16.49
CA GLN A 61 12.61 -9.69 16.92
C GLN A 61 13.08 -11.15 16.94
N MET A 62 12.23 -12.05 17.45
CA MET A 62 12.56 -13.48 17.53
C MET A 62 12.65 -14.12 16.15
N MET A 63 11.71 -13.79 15.26
CA MET A 63 11.68 -14.37 13.91
C MET A 63 12.84 -13.86 13.04
N VAL A 64 13.14 -12.57 13.09
CA VAL A 64 14.30 -11.98 12.40
C VAL A 64 15.61 -12.56 12.93
N LYS A 65 15.70 -12.82 14.25
CA LYS A 65 16.89 -13.42 14.87
C LYS A 65 17.24 -14.79 14.30
N TYR A 66 16.27 -15.60 13.95
CA TYR A 66 16.47 -17.00 13.58
C TYR A 66 16.38 -17.29 12.09
N CYS A 67 15.77 -16.42 11.25
CA CYS A 67 15.66 -16.66 9.83
C CYS A 67 17.03 -16.65 9.13
N ASP A 68 17.11 -17.34 7.99
CA ASP A 68 18.30 -17.39 7.15
C ASP A 68 18.41 -16.16 6.27
N LEU A 69 17.25 -15.63 5.80
CA LEU A 69 17.13 -14.41 5.01
C LEU A 69 15.79 -13.72 5.31
N ALA A 70 15.84 -12.43 5.60
CA ALA A 70 14.65 -11.58 5.64
C ALA A 70 14.45 -10.90 4.27
N ILE A 71 13.38 -11.23 3.59
CA ILE A 71 12.98 -10.63 2.30
C ILE A 71 12.02 -9.48 2.63
N CYS A 72 12.53 -8.26 2.59
CA CYS A 72 11.78 -7.05 2.91
C CYS A 72 11.07 -6.52 1.66
N ASP A 73 9.82 -6.11 1.81
CA ASP A 73 9.02 -5.57 0.70
C ASP A 73 9.25 -4.07 0.44
N SER A 74 10.16 -3.44 1.19
CA SER A 74 10.55 -2.04 1.07
C SER A 74 11.99 -1.86 1.58
N VAL A 75 12.77 -1.02 0.92
CA VAL A 75 14.11 -0.61 1.39
C VAL A 75 14.01 0.06 2.76
N ASN A 76 12.92 0.78 3.03
CA ASN A 76 12.68 1.36 4.35
C ASN A 76 12.47 0.29 5.44
N ILE A 77 11.82 -0.83 5.12
CA ILE A 77 11.69 -1.97 6.04
C ILE A 77 13.04 -2.66 6.23
N GLU A 78 13.81 -2.87 5.16
CA GLU A 78 15.16 -3.43 5.27
C GLU A 78 16.06 -2.58 6.18
N LYS A 79 16.08 -1.27 5.98
CA LYS A 79 16.80 -0.33 6.84
C LYS A 79 16.36 -0.41 8.29
N TYR A 80 15.04 -0.45 8.54
CA TYR A 80 14.49 -0.60 9.88
C TYR A 80 14.92 -1.93 10.54
N ILE A 81 14.96 -3.04 9.81
CA ILE A 81 15.43 -4.34 10.32
C ILE A 81 16.88 -4.21 10.82
N HIS A 82 17.75 -3.57 10.03
CA HIS A 82 19.14 -3.33 10.44
C HIS A 82 19.24 -2.37 11.63
N GLU A 83 18.55 -1.24 11.62
CA GLU A 83 18.54 -0.28 12.74
C GLU A 83 18.07 -0.92 14.07
N CYS A 84 17.12 -1.85 14.01
CA CYS A 84 16.56 -2.48 15.19
C CYS A 84 17.29 -3.74 15.64
N TYR A 85 17.87 -4.52 14.72
CA TYR A 85 18.26 -5.91 14.99
C TYR A 85 19.71 -6.25 14.66
N ASP A 86 20.53 -5.34 14.17
CA ASP A 86 21.96 -5.56 14.02
C ASP A 86 22.60 -5.90 15.39
N GLY A 87 23.48 -6.88 15.40
CA GLY A 87 24.11 -7.41 16.59
C GLY A 87 23.20 -8.25 17.51
N LYS A 88 21.90 -8.39 17.20
CA LYS A 88 20.93 -9.13 18.03
C LYS A 88 20.60 -10.54 17.53
N GLY A 89 21.20 -10.95 16.44
CA GLY A 89 21.07 -12.31 15.90
C GLY A 89 21.75 -13.38 16.75
N ILE A 90 21.74 -14.63 16.27
CA ILE A 90 22.44 -15.74 16.92
C ILE A 90 23.94 -15.42 16.96
N LYS A 91 24.55 -15.51 18.14
CA LYS A 91 25.98 -15.17 18.38
C LYS A 91 26.35 -13.73 17.96
N GLY A 92 25.40 -12.79 18.07
CA GLY A 92 25.64 -11.38 17.76
C GLY A 92 25.70 -11.06 16.26
N ARG A 93 25.21 -11.95 15.38
CA ARG A 93 25.19 -11.70 13.94
C ARG A 93 24.12 -10.66 13.56
N ASN A 94 24.38 -9.94 12.49
CA ASN A 94 23.40 -9.11 11.83
C ASN A 94 22.41 -9.99 11.05
N PRO A 95 21.13 -9.60 10.92
CA PRO A 95 20.20 -10.27 10.01
C PRO A 95 20.75 -10.18 8.57
N LYS A 96 20.57 -11.25 7.82
CA LYS A 96 20.72 -11.18 6.36
C LYS A 96 19.41 -10.67 5.80
N THR A 97 19.47 -9.70 4.92
CA THR A 97 18.30 -9.09 4.30
C THR A 97 18.44 -9.01 2.79
N THR A 98 17.34 -8.90 2.11
CA THR A 98 17.24 -8.48 0.71
C THR A 98 15.93 -7.74 0.50
N PHE A 99 15.90 -6.86 -0.47
CA PHE A 99 14.70 -6.14 -0.87
C PHE A 99 14.08 -6.80 -2.10
N ILE A 100 12.81 -7.19 -1.99
CA ILE A 100 11.98 -7.61 -3.12
C ILE A 100 10.59 -7.00 -2.90
N ALA A 101 10.23 -6.05 -3.75
CA ALA A 101 8.95 -5.36 -3.68
C ALA A 101 7.75 -6.27 -3.99
N TYR A 102 6.54 -5.75 -3.83
CA TYR A 102 5.35 -6.33 -4.45
C TYR A 102 5.25 -5.90 -5.91
N GLY A 103 4.75 -6.80 -6.75
CA GLY A 103 4.34 -6.47 -8.11
C GLY A 103 2.89 -6.04 -8.20
N ALA A 104 2.50 -5.50 -9.34
CA ALA A 104 1.11 -5.23 -9.69
C ALA A 104 0.82 -5.58 -11.15
N ASP A 105 -0.47 -5.81 -11.44
CA ASP A 105 -0.95 -5.87 -12.82
C ASP A 105 -1.10 -4.43 -13.35
N LEU A 106 -0.23 -4.09 -14.29
CA LEU A 106 -0.16 -2.76 -14.90
C LEU A 106 -0.89 -2.69 -16.25
N THR A 107 -1.61 -3.76 -16.62
CA THR A 107 -2.41 -3.74 -17.86
C THR A 107 -3.57 -2.77 -17.75
N LEU A 108 -3.80 -2.00 -18.81
CA LEU A 108 -4.95 -1.12 -18.89
C LEU A 108 -6.25 -1.92 -18.92
N SER A 109 -7.34 -1.28 -18.52
CA SER A 109 -8.67 -1.86 -18.59
C SER A 109 -9.05 -2.19 -20.04
N LYS A 110 -9.71 -3.32 -20.23
CA LYS A 110 -10.30 -3.73 -21.51
C LYS A 110 -11.62 -3.04 -21.81
N LEU A 111 -12.21 -2.35 -20.81
CA LEU A 111 -13.48 -1.63 -21.00
C LEU A 111 -13.25 -0.35 -21.83
N ALA A 112 -14.11 -0.13 -22.80
CA ALA A 112 -14.19 1.14 -23.51
C ALA A 112 -14.79 2.24 -22.60
N ASP A 113 -14.60 3.50 -22.97
CA ASP A 113 -15.15 4.61 -22.17
C ASP A 113 -16.69 4.68 -22.21
N ASP A 114 -17.31 4.12 -23.23
CA ASP A 114 -18.75 3.99 -23.42
C ASP A 114 -19.31 2.61 -23.04
N ASP A 115 -18.49 1.76 -22.41
CA ASP A 115 -18.96 0.47 -21.90
C ASP A 115 -20.14 0.67 -20.92
N GLU A 116 -21.22 -0.07 -21.15
CA GLU A 116 -22.46 0.06 -20.38
C GLU A 116 -22.26 -0.09 -18.87
N LYS A 117 -21.37 -0.99 -18.47
CA LYS A 117 -21.02 -1.23 -17.07
C LYS A 117 -20.41 0.01 -16.42
N LEU A 118 -19.51 0.68 -17.12
CA LEU A 118 -18.87 1.91 -16.67
C LEU A 118 -19.85 3.09 -16.64
N VAL A 119 -20.64 3.25 -17.70
CA VAL A 119 -21.64 4.31 -17.81
C VAL A 119 -22.68 4.19 -16.70
N ASN A 120 -23.20 2.98 -16.46
CA ASN A 120 -24.15 2.72 -15.38
C ASN A 120 -23.54 3.00 -14.00
N TRP A 121 -22.29 2.62 -13.77
CA TRP A 121 -21.58 2.90 -12.52
C TRP A 121 -21.46 4.42 -12.28
N TYR A 122 -21.07 5.19 -13.28
CA TYR A 122 -20.99 6.66 -13.17
C TYR A 122 -22.36 7.28 -12.86
N LYS A 123 -23.38 6.84 -13.55
CA LYS A 123 -24.76 7.32 -13.35
C LYS A 123 -25.24 7.00 -11.93
N GLU A 124 -25.03 5.77 -11.46
CA GLU A 124 -25.43 5.33 -10.12
C GLU A 124 -24.70 6.10 -9.02
N LYS A 125 -23.39 6.34 -9.19
CA LYS A 125 -22.55 7.01 -8.18
C LYS A 125 -22.54 8.54 -8.34
N GLY A 126 -23.17 9.06 -9.38
CA GLY A 126 -23.23 10.50 -9.66
C GLY A 126 -21.84 11.10 -9.92
N LEU A 127 -20.95 10.35 -10.57
CA LEU A 127 -19.58 10.77 -10.88
C LEU A 127 -19.44 11.07 -12.38
N THR A 128 -18.40 11.84 -12.71
CA THR A 128 -18.06 12.18 -14.10
C THR A 128 -16.58 11.90 -14.36
N LYS A 129 -16.28 11.33 -15.53
CA LYS A 129 -14.90 11.06 -15.97
C LYS A 129 -14.02 12.31 -15.84
N LYS A 130 -12.80 12.12 -15.27
CA LYS A 130 -11.79 13.16 -15.01
C LYS A 130 -12.25 14.30 -14.09
N ASP A 131 -13.37 14.13 -13.37
CA ASP A 131 -13.93 15.13 -12.46
C ASP A 131 -14.07 14.61 -11.00
N TYR A 132 -13.23 13.67 -10.62
CA TYR A 132 -13.16 13.15 -9.25
C TYR A 132 -11.75 12.78 -8.81
N TYR A 133 -11.47 13.05 -7.54
CA TYR A 133 -10.37 12.45 -6.79
C TYR A 133 -10.79 11.06 -6.34
N LEU A 134 -9.88 10.11 -6.33
CA LEU A 134 -10.17 8.71 -6.00
C LEU A 134 -9.28 8.24 -4.85
N VAL A 135 -9.83 7.47 -3.94
CA VAL A 135 -9.07 6.59 -3.03
C VAL A 135 -9.62 5.18 -3.08
N VAL A 136 -8.72 4.19 -3.10
CA VAL A 136 -9.06 2.76 -3.02
C VAL A 136 -8.28 2.14 -1.88
N GLY A 137 -8.97 1.58 -0.88
CA GLY A 137 -8.27 0.97 0.24
C GLY A 137 -9.18 0.53 1.37
N ARG A 138 -8.61 -0.17 2.35
CA ARG A 138 -9.34 -0.56 3.57
C ARG A 138 -9.66 0.67 4.42
N PHE A 139 -10.88 0.73 4.92
CA PHE A 139 -11.35 1.85 5.74
C PHE A 139 -10.87 1.73 7.19
N VAL A 140 -9.61 2.09 7.40
CA VAL A 140 -8.91 1.99 8.69
C VAL A 140 -8.12 3.28 8.99
N PRO A 141 -7.91 3.63 10.27
CA PRO A 141 -7.24 4.89 10.66
C PRO A 141 -5.85 5.10 10.07
N GLU A 142 -5.05 4.02 9.95
CA GLU A 142 -3.70 4.09 9.40
C GLU A 142 -3.64 4.44 7.91
N ASN A 143 -4.77 4.35 7.20
CA ASN A 143 -4.90 4.78 5.81
C ASN A 143 -5.33 6.26 5.66
N SER A 144 -5.34 7.00 6.76
CA SER A 144 -5.52 8.46 6.82
C SER A 144 -6.84 9.00 6.23
N PHE A 145 -7.92 8.19 6.21
CA PHE A 145 -9.22 8.65 5.69
C PHE A 145 -9.73 9.91 6.38
N GLU A 146 -9.57 10.00 7.71
CA GLU A 146 -9.93 11.22 8.45
C GLU A 146 -9.24 12.46 7.89
N VAL A 147 -7.93 12.35 7.63
CA VAL A 147 -7.15 13.48 7.11
C VAL A 147 -7.60 13.83 5.69
N MET A 148 -7.75 12.82 4.82
CA MET A 148 -8.16 13.04 3.43
C MET A 148 -9.54 13.71 3.35
N ILE A 149 -10.52 13.20 4.10
CA ILE A 149 -11.88 13.77 4.14
C ILE A 149 -11.85 15.20 4.68
N ARG A 150 -11.22 15.42 5.85
CA ARG A 150 -11.13 16.74 6.47
C ARG A 150 -10.48 17.78 5.56
N GLU A 151 -9.38 17.42 4.93
CA GLU A 151 -8.64 18.33 4.07
C GLU A 151 -9.35 18.56 2.73
N PHE A 152 -10.03 17.53 2.19
CA PHE A 152 -10.84 17.69 0.99
C PHE A 152 -12.00 18.67 1.22
N MET A 153 -12.71 18.56 2.35
CA MET A 153 -13.77 19.51 2.73
C MET A 153 -13.28 20.97 2.80
N LYS A 154 -12.00 21.17 3.17
CA LYS A 154 -11.37 22.49 3.24
C LYS A 154 -10.88 23.03 1.90
N SER A 155 -10.70 22.17 0.92
CA SER A 155 -10.24 22.56 -0.40
C SER A 155 -11.31 23.32 -1.17
N LYS A 156 -10.87 24.11 -2.16
CA LYS A 156 -11.75 24.86 -3.07
C LYS A 156 -12.17 24.03 -4.29
N SER A 157 -11.75 22.78 -4.36
CA SER A 157 -12.07 21.90 -5.49
C SER A 157 -13.57 21.83 -5.73
N LYS A 158 -13.95 21.77 -7.00
CA LYS A 158 -15.34 21.54 -7.42
C LYS A 158 -15.59 20.09 -7.79
N LYS A 159 -14.52 19.31 -7.87
CA LYS A 159 -14.58 17.88 -8.21
C LYS A 159 -15.11 17.05 -7.04
N ASP A 160 -15.55 15.85 -7.36
CA ASP A 160 -15.99 14.90 -6.35
C ASP A 160 -14.79 14.17 -5.69
N PHE A 161 -15.02 13.57 -4.53
CA PHE A 161 -14.10 12.66 -3.87
C PHE A 161 -14.74 11.28 -3.75
N ALA A 162 -14.38 10.38 -4.65
CA ALA A 162 -14.85 9.01 -4.69
C ALA A 162 -14.02 8.11 -3.76
N ILE A 163 -14.69 7.44 -2.83
CA ILE A 163 -14.08 6.57 -1.82
C ILE A 163 -14.54 5.13 -2.10
N ILE A 164 -13.64 4.32 -2.68
CA ILE A 164 -13.86 2.88 -2.89
C ILE A 164 -13.31 2.13 -1.68
N THR A 165 -14.20 1.59 -0.87
CA THR A 165 -13.82 0.87 0.35
C THR A 165 -14.94 -0.07 0.82
N ASN A 166 -14.56 -1.07 1.61
CA ASN A 166 -15.51 -1.80 2.45
C ASN A 166 -15.67 -1.02 3.77
N VAL A 167 -16.81 -0.42 3.96
CA VAL A 167 -17.08 0.49 5.07
C VAL A 167 -17.12 -0.27 6.41
N ASN A 168 -16.40 0.27 7.40
CA ASN A 168 -16.57 -0.09 8.80
C ASN A 168 -17.52 0.94 9.43
N GLU A 169 -18.74 0.53 9.76
CA GLU A 169 -19.81 1.42 10.24
C GLU A 169 -19.41 2.19 11.51
N LYS A 170 -18.70 1.55 12.44
CA LYS A 170 -18.24 2.21 13.66
C LYS A 170 -17.27 3.36 13.31
N PHE A 171 -16.27 3.09 12.49
CA PHE A 171 -15.30 4.11 12.09
C PHE A 171 -15.96 5.21 11.23
N LEU A 172 -16.94 4.86 10.42
CA LEU A 172 -17.71 5.81 9.63
C LEU A 172 -18.50 6.77 10.54
N SER A 173 -19.19 6.23 11.57
CA SER A 173 -19.90 7.05 12.55
C SER A 173 -18.95 7.96 13.32
N GLU A 174 -17.84 7.45 13.80
CA GLU A 174 -16.81 8.25 14.48
C GLU A 174 -16.30 9.42 13.62
N LEU A 175 -16.12 9.19 12.31
CA LEU A 175 -15.70 10.23 11.38
C LEU A 175 -16.82 11.25 11.11
N GLU A 176 -18.08 10.79 10.99
CA GLU A 176 -19.22 11.69 10.81
C GLU A 176 -19.42 12.58 12.02
N ASP A 177 -19.37 12.02 13.24
CA ASP A 177 -19.50 12.78 14.49
C ASP A 177 -18.42 13.86 14.62
N LYS A 178 -17.22 13.57 14.09
CA LYS A 178 -16.07 14.48 14.17
C LYS A 178 -16.02 15.53 13.06
N LEU A 179 -16.39 15.17 11.85
CA LEU A 179 -16.14 15.97 10.65
C LEU A 179 -17.43 16.51 10.02
N HIS A 180 -18.58 15.90 10.28
CA HIS A 180 -19.86 16.19 9.62
C HIS A 180 -19.75 16.17 8.09
N PHE A 181 -18.99 15.19 7.56
CA PHE A 181 -18.61 15.13 6.15
C PHE A 181 -19.79 14.85 5.21
N LYS A 182 -20.88 14.28 5.71
CA LYS A 182 -22.12 14.06 4.92
C LYS A 182 -22.78 15.37 4.46
N SER A 183 -22.42 16.50 5.08
CA SER A 183 -22.85 17.82 4.63
C SER A 183 -22.16 18.26 3.33
N ASP A 184 -20.99 17.71 3.01
CA ASP A 184 -20.26 17.98 1.75
C ASP A 184 -20.65 16.96 0.68
N LYS A 185 -21.51 17.37 -0.24
CA LYS A 185 -22.04 16.50 -1.30
C LYS A 185 -20.99 16.00 -2.27
N ARG A 186 -19.79 16.57 -2.27
CA ARG A 186 -18.66 16.12 -3.09
C ARG A 186 -18.06 14.80 -2.59
N ILE A 187 -18.26 14.46 -1.29
CA ILE A 187 -17.70 13.24 -0.69
C ILE A 187 -18.65 12.08 -0.95
N LYS A 188 -18.18 11.10 -1.70
CA LYS A 188 -18.99 9.97 -2.17
C LYS A 188 -18.38 8.64 -1.78
N PHE A 189 -18.99 7.94 -0.82
CA PHE A 189 -18.70 6.55 -0.52
C PHE A 189 -19.40 5.67 -1.56
N VAL A 190 -18.65 5.17 -2.53
CA VAL A 190 -19.20 4.46 -3.70
C VAL A 190 -19.26 2.94 -3.53
N GLY A 191 -18.89 2.45 -2.35
CA GLY A 191 -18.87 1.01 -2.05
C GLY A 191 -17.61 0.32 -2.54
N THR A 192 -17.66 -1.03 -2.61
CA THR A 192 -16.54 -1.86 -3.09
C THR A 192 -16.76 -2.20 -4.55
N VAL A 193 -15.69 -2.17 -5.35
CA VAL A 193 -15.70 -2.60 -6.74
C VAL A 193 -14.84 -3.87 -6.86
N TYR A 194 -15.47 -5.01 -7.10
CA TYR A 194 -14.80 -6.32 -7.22
C TYR A 194 -14.43 -6.67 -8.66
N ASP A 195 -15.14 -6.09 -9.64
CA ASP A 195 -14.80 -6.25 -11.06
C ASP A 195 -13.49 -5.49 -11.34
N GLN A 196 -12.43 -6.26 -11.61
CA GLN A 196 -11.08 -5.71 -11.78
C GLN A 196 -10.98 -4.81 -13.02
N GLU A 197 -11.66 -5.15 -14.13
CA GLU A 197 -11.64 -4.33 -15.32
C GLU A 197 -12.35 -2.98 -15.09
N LEU A 198 -13.48 -3.01 -14.38
CA LEU A 198 -14.17 -1.79 -13.97
C LEU A 198 -13.31 -0.95 -13.01
N LEU A 199 -12.65 -1.57 -12.02
CA LEU A 199 -11.79 -0.86 -11.06
C LEU A 199 -10.58 -0.21 -11.75
N LYS A 200 -9.95 -0.90 -12.70
CA LYS A 200 -8.87 -0.34 -13.54
C LYS A 200 -9.39 0.89 -14.28
N LYS A 201 -10.54 0.77 -14.95
CA LYS A 201 -11.12 1.87 -15.73
C LYS A 201 -11.48 3.08 -14.87
N ILE A 202 -12.00 2.87 -13.67
CA ILE A 202 -12.28 3.92 -12.70
C ILE A 202 -10.98 4.66 -12.30
N ARG A 203 -9.87 3.93 -12.08
CA ARG A 203 -8.56 4.55 -11.80
C ARG A 203 -8.02 5.34 -12.99
N GLU A 204 -8.09 4.79 -14.20
CA GLU A 204 -7.67 5.46 -15.44
C GLU A 204 -8.42 6.77 -15.66
N ASN A 205 -9.71 6.78 -15.32
CA ASN A 205 -10.61 7.91 -15.50
C ASN A 205 -10.70 8.85 -14.30
N ALA A 206 -9.97 8.60 -13.22
CA ALA A 206 -9.86 9.55 -12.12
C ALA A 206 -9.08 10.81 -12.56
N TYR A 207 -9.45 11.97 -11.99
CA TYR A 207 -8.63 13.18 -12.12
C TYR A 207 -7.31 13.01 -11.40
N ALA A 208 -7.39 12.56 -10.13
CA ALA A 208 -6.22 12.26 -9.32
C ALA A 208 -6.53 11.15 -8.32
N TYR A 209 -5.49 10.50 -7.81
CA TYR A 209 -5.56 9.46 -6.80
C TYR A 209 -4.96 9.91 -5.48
N PHE A 210 -5.67 9.68 -4.37
CA PHE A 210 -5.13 9.88 -3.02
C PHE A 210 -4.59 8.57 -2.45
N HIS A 211 -3.40 8.62 -1.90
CA HIS A 211 -2.82 7.51 -1.16
C HIS A 211 -2.45 7.94 0.26
N GLY A 212 -3.15 7.40 1.25
CA GLY A 212 -3.02 7.81 2.65
C GLY A 212 -2.39 6.78 3.59
N HIS A 213 -1.82 5.67 3.07
CA HIS A 213 -1.22 4.62 3.88
C HIS A 213 0.02 5.11 4.63
N THR A 214 0.04 4.93 5.96
CA THR A 214 1.15 5.37 6.84
C THR A 214 1.88 4.23 7.52
N VAL A 215 1.44 2.99 7.33
CA VAL A 215 2.03 1.78 7.92
C VAL A 215 2.11 0.69 6.84
N GLY A 216 3.28 0.10 6.67
CA GLY A 216 3.52 -0.96 5.69
C GLY A 216 4.84 -0.78 4.97
N GLY A 217 5.00 -1.50 3.88
CA GLY A 217 6.06 -1.40 2.89
C GLY A 217 5.50 -1.01 1.52
N THR A 218 5.96 -1.67 0.46
CA THR A 218 5.41 -1.49 -0.89
C THR A 218 3.92 -1.85 -0.92
N ASN A 219 3.09 -0.93 -1.40
CA ASN A 219 1.64 -1.13 -1.42
C ASN A 219 1.14 -1.39 -2.85
N PRO A 220 0.56 -2.59 -3.14
CA PRO A 220 0.05 -2.90 -4.49
C PRO A 220 -0.95 -1.87 -5.01
N SER A 221 -1.86 -1.34 -4.16
CA SER A 221 -2.83 -0.33 -4.58
C SER A 221 -2.17 0.99 -5.00
N LEU A 222 -1.01 1.34 -4.43
CA LEU A 222 -0.22 2.50 -4.88
C LEU A 222 0.40 2.24 -6.26
N ILE A 223 0.98 1.05 -6.45
CA ILE A 223 1.61 0.68 -7.74
C ILE A 223 0.55 0.67 -8.84
N GLU A 224 -0.63 0.08 -8.59
CA GLU A 224 -1.75 0.07 -9.52
C GLU A 224 -2.24 1.49 -9.85
N ALA A 225 -2.27 2.39 -8.87
CA ALA A 225 -2.66 3.79 -9.09
C ALA A 225 -1.62 4.55 -9.92
N LEU A 226 -0.33 4.40 -9.62
CA LEU A 226 0.75 4.98 -10.42
C LEU A 226 0.78 4.44 -11.87
N GLY A 227 0.37 3.18 -12.05
CA GLY A 227 0.28 2.55 -13.37
C GLY A 227 -0.95 2.98 -14.19
N SER A 228 -1.97 3.57 -13.56
CA SER A 228 -3.24 3.86 -14.22
C SER A 228 -3.67 5.33 -14.16
N THR A 229 -3.48 6.01 -13.01
CA THR A 229 -3.90 7.41 -12.80
C THR A 229 -2.74 8.36 -13.05
N ASP A 230 -2.99 9.44 -13.80
CA ASP A 230 -1.93 10.37 -14.22
C ASP A 230 -1.42 11.24 -13.07
N LEU A 231 -2.28 11.65 -12.14
CA LEU A 231 -1.92 12.51 -11.01
C LEU A 231 -2.13 11.77 -9.68
N ASN A 232 -1.06 11.62 -8.89
CA ASN A 232 -1.08 10.92 -7.62
C ASN A 232 -0.64 11.82 -6.47
N LEU A 233 -1.45 11.92 -5.42
CA LEU A 233 -1.20 12.72 -4.22
C LEU A 233 -1.02 11.78 -3.02
N LEU A 234 0.22 11.63 -2.55
CA LEU A 234 0.62 10.61 -1.60
C LEU A 234 0.94 11.22 -0.23
N VAL A 235 0.58 10.53 0.85
CA VAL A 235 1.09 10.92 2.16
C VAL A 235 2.62 10.76 2.19
N ASP A 236 3.28 11.78 2.74
CA ASP A 236 4.74 11.88 2.81
C ASP A 236 5.29 10.92 3.88
N VAL A 237 5.54 9.68 3.47
CA VAL A 237 6.22 8.64 4.25
C VAL A 237 7.25 7.92 3.37
N GLY A 238 8.27 7.32 4.01
CA GLY A 238 9.44 6.78 3.32
C GLY A 238 9.10 5.77 2.23
N PHE A 239 8.24 4.79 2.51
CA PHE A 239 7.89 3.75 1.53
C PHE A 239 7.02 4.27 0.37
N ASN A 240 6.20 5.30 0.54
CA ASN A 240 5.51 5.94 -0.58
C ASN A 240 6.48 6.71 -1.48
N LYS A 241 7.45 7.41 -0.86
CA LYS A 241 8.52 8.08 -1.62
C LYS A 241 9.43 7.10 -2.35
N GLU A 242 9.74 5.98 -1.75
CA GLU A 242 10.51 4.90 -2.38
C GLU A 242 9.83 4.41 -3.67
N VAL A 243 8.52 4.20 -3.63
CA VAL A 243 7.78 3.70 -4.79
C VAL A 243 7.63 4.77 -5.87
N ALA A 244 7.20 5.97 -5.53
CA ALA A 244 6.80 6.98 -6.51
C ALA A 244 7.88 8.02 -6.83
N GLU A 245 8.91 8.17 -5.99
CA GLU A 245 9.98 9.17 -6.13
C GLU A 245 9.42 10.57 -6.47
N ASP A 246 9.83 11.15 -7.60
CA ASP A 246 9.38 12.46 -8.11
C ASP A 246 8.18 12.37 -9.07
N CYS A 247 7.57 11.17 -9.19
CA CYS A 247 6.43 10.92 -10.08
C CYS A 247 5.07 11.19 -9.42
N ALA A 248 5.05 11.75 -8.21
CA ALA A 248 3.85 12.08 -7.46
C ALA A 248 3.99 13.38 -6.67
N LEU A 249 2.89 13.92 -6.19
CA LEU A 249 2.86 15.03 -5.26
C LEU A 249 2.69 14.51 -3.83
N TYR A 250 3.32 15.18 -2.85
CA TYR A 250 3.35 14.69 -1.47
C TYR A 250 2.68 15.66 -0.50
N TRP A 251 1.92 15.11 0.43
CA TRP A 251 1.26 15.85 1.49
C TRP A 251 1.58 15.27 2.88
N SER A 252 1.63 16.13 3.87
CA SER A 252 1.79 15.72 5.27
C SER A 252 0.44 15.69 5.98
N ARG A 253 0.36 14.98 7.10
CA ARG A 253 -0.86 14.92 7.93
C ARG A 253 -1.17 16.23 8.67
N LYS A 254 -0.34 17.27 8.52
CA LYS A 254 -0.56 18.60 9.10
C LYS A 254 -1.77 19.25 8.45
N LEU A 255 -2.49 20.04 9.27
CA LEU A 255 -3.65 20.82 8.81
C LEU A 255 -3.30 21.73 7.63
N GLY A 256 -4.15 21.71 6.61
CA GLY A 256 -4.02 22.52 5.41
C GLY A 256 -3.00 21.99 4.39
N SER A 257 -2.25 20.92 4.69
CA SER A 257 -1.24 20.39 3.77
C SER A 257 -1.88 19.79 2.52
N LEU A 258 -2.83 18.88 2.68
CA LEU A 258 -3.50 18.26 1.54
C LEU A 258 -4.50 19.21 0.88
N ALA A 259 -5.20 20.06 1.64
CA ALA A 259 -6.14 21.03 1.07
C ALA A 259 -5.42 21.99 0.09
N LYS A 260 -4.27 22.53 0.47
CA LYS A 260 -3.46 23.39 -0.41
C LYS A 260 -2.94 22.62 -1.64
N LEU A 261 -2.60 21.35 -1.44
CA LEU A 261 -2.13 20.51 -2.55
C LEU A 261 -3.25 20.20 -3.55
N ILE A 262 -4.48 19.96 -3.06
CA ILE A 262 -5.67 19.81 -3.91
C ILE A 262 -5.91 21.09 -4.72
N ASP A 263 -5.90 22.27 -4.05
CA ASP A 263 -6.10 23.56 -4.71
C ASP A 263 -5.01 23.83 -5.77
N LYS A 264 -3.77 23.41 -5.51
CA LYS A 264 -2.68 23.47 -6.50
C LYS A 264 -2.91 22.48 -7.65
N ALA A 265 -3.28 21.25 -7.34
CA ALA A 265 -3.54 20.21 -8.34
C ALA A 265 -4.64 20.63 -9.32
N ASP A 266 -5.71 21.25 -8.82
CA ASP A 266 -6.80 21.75 -9.67
C ASP A 266 -6.38 22.89 -10.63
N GLN A 267 -5.22 23.50 -10.41
CA GLN A 267 -4.66 24.56 -11.25
C GLN A 267 -3.59 24.04 -12.23
N MET A 268 -3.21 22.77 -12.12
CA MET A 268 -2.24 22.16 -13.04
C MET A 268 -2.80 22.05 -14.44
N SER A 269 -1.96 22.30 -15.43
CA SER A 269 -2.31 22.10 -16.83
C SER A 269 -2.43 20.60 -17.17
N THR A 270 -3.17 20.29 -18.21
CA THR A 270 -3.31 18.92 -18.73
C THR A 270 -1.95 18.32 -19.06
N ASP A 271 -1.05 19.13 -19.63
CA ASP A 271 0.29 18.67 -20.04
C ASP A 271 1.19 18.34 -18.84
N GLU A 272 1.14 19.13 -17.75
CA GLU A 272 1.85 18.83 -16.51
C GLU A 272 1.36 17.53 -15.88
N ILE A 273 0.04 17.32 -15.84
CA ILE A 273 -0.57 16.09 -15.32
C ILE A 273 -0.19 14.89 -16.20
N ALA A 274 -0.29 15.01 -17.51
CA ALA A 274 0.07 13.95 -18.45
C ALA A 274 1.55 13.55 -18.33
N GLU A 275 2.46 14.53 -18.18
CA GLU A 275 3.87 14.26 -18.00
C GLU A 275 4.17 13.55 -16.68
N MET A 276 3.51 13.93 -15.58
CA MET A 276 3.61 13.20 -14.32
C MET A 276 3.13 11.76 -14.46
N GLY A 277 1.99 11.57 -15.11
CA GLY A 277 1.43 10.24 -15.38
C GLY A 277 2.35 9.38 -16.25
N ARG A 278 2.94 9.94 -17.28
CA ARG A 278 3.89 9.24 -18.15
C ARG A 278 5.11 8.75 -17.36
N ARG A 279 5.68 9.60 -16.49
CA ARG A 279 6.81 9.22 -15.63
C ARG A 279 6.43 8.15 -14.62
N ALA A 280 5.27 8.28 -13.97
CA ALA A 280 4.79 7.31 -13.00
C ALA A 280 4.57 5.92 -13.65
N LYS A 281 3.89 5.86 -14.79
CA LYS A 281 3.66 4.63 -15.55
C LYS A 281 4.97 3.98 -16.00
N LYS A 282 5.93 4.78 -16.51
CA LYS A 282 7.25 4.28 -16.88
C LYS A 282 7.96 3.64 -15.69
N ARG A 283 8.01 4.33 -14.54
CA ARG A 283 8.68 3.83 -13.33
C ARG A 283 8.10 2.51 -12.87
N VAL A 284 6.77 2.40 -12.76
CA VAL A 284 6.16 1.15 -12.27
C VAL A 284 6.31 0.01 -13.27
N ALA A 285 6.32 0.29 -14.58
CA ALA A 285 6.58 -0.70 -15.61
C ALA A 285 8.04 -1.19 -15.60
N GLU A 286 8.99 -0.38 -15.18
CA GLU A 286 10.41 -0.76 -15.07
C GLU A 286 10.70 -1.49 -13.75
N GLU A 287 10.00 -1.17 -12.65
CA GLU A 287 10.39 -1.61 -11.31
C GLU A 287 9.44 -2.61 -10.65
N TYR A 288 8.14 -2.60 -10.99
CA TYR A 288 7.11 -3.28 -10.20
C TYR A 288 6.23 -4.26 -11.00
N THR A 289 6.71 -4.76 -12.15
CA THR A 289 6.01 -5.81 -12.89
C THR A 289 6.12 -7.15 -12.18
N TRP A 290 5.10 -8.00 -12.29
CA TRP A 290 5.15 -9.35 -11.74
C TRP A 290 6.32 -10.16 -12.30
N ASP A 291 6.65 -10.03 -13.60
CA ASP A 291 7.77 -10.74 -14.21
C ASP A 291 9.10 -10.41 -13.51
N LYS A 292 9.36 -9.11 -13.27
CA LYS A 292 10.55 -8.66 -12.54
C LYS A 292 10.57 -9.20 -11.11
N ILE A 293 9.45 -9.05 -10.39
CA ILE A 293 9.36 -9.46 -8.99
C ILE A 293 9.48 -10.99 -8.85
N CYS A 294 8.80 -11.76 -9.69
CA CYS A 294 8.92 -13.23 -9.70
C CYS A 294 10.35 -13.67 -10.00
N GLY A 295 11.03 -13.06 -10.98
CA GLY A 295 12.43 -13.33 -11.27
C GLY A 295 13.36 -13.08 -10.07
N GLN A 296 13.14 -12.00 -9.30
CA GLN A 296 13.90 -11.75 -8.07
C GLN A 296 13.65 -12.82 -6.98
N TYR A 297 12.41 -13.31 -6.85
CA TYR A 297 12.11 -14.43 -5.95
C TYR A 297 12.71 -15.73 -6.42
N GLU A 298 12.67 -16.04 -7.73
CA GLU A 298 13.34 -17.21 -8.30
C GLU A 298 14.84 -17.18 -8.00
N ASP A 299 15.50 -16.05 -8.24
CA ASP A 299 16.91 -15.86 -7.90
C ASP A 299 17.20 -16.06 -6.40
N ALA A 300 16.33 -15.58 -5.54
CA ALA A 300 16.50 -15.75 -4.09
C ALA A 300 16.29 -17.19 -3.62
N PHE A 301 15.45 -17.97 -4.31
CA PHE A 301 15.12 -19.35 -3.93
C PHE A 301 16.08 -20.40 -4.54
N ILE A 302 16.75 -20.07 -5.67
CA ILE A 302 17.67 -20.98 -6.36
C ILE A 302 19.10 -20.87 -5.80
N LYS A 303 19.46 -19.77 -5.19
CA LYS A 303 20.78 -19.53 -4.54
C LYS A 303 20.87 -20.18 -3.16
#